data_2926832b7196fe57a917ec5d0a5b9be1
#
_entry.id   2926832b7196fe57a917ec5d0a5b9be1
#
_cell.length_a   1.000
_cell.length_b   1.000
_cell.length_c   1.000
_cell.angle_alpha   90.00
_cell.angle_beta   90.00
_cell.angle_gamma   90.00
#
_symmetry.space_group_name_H-M   'P 1'
#
loop_
_entity.id
_entity.type
_entity.pdbx_description
1 polymer ?
#
loop_
_entity_poly.entity_id
_entity_poly.type
_entity_poly.pdbx_seq_one_letter_code
_entity_poly.pdbx_strand_id
1 'polypeptide(L)'
;GAMLISPLMSPIVGAGFALAIYDFELLKKSGKNLLIATIVSLVVASIYFFISPFKETQSELLARTSPNIYDVLIAFFGGLVGVIALTRVEKGNPIPGVAIATALMPPLCTAGYGLAIGNFSYFFGAFYLYTINCFFICISTFLIIKYLKYEPVRSLNPKFEKQIRYGITSLILIMIIPSFYLAYNLLNEKKYAQKVEQFISNEFTNNGYTIIYKNTKFNSNPKKIEVAFLTKKFNAEEIKVLNQKLVQYDISNTKLEIKQDVKDLKSEILNELNNQNKNLSEKDVLINNLQNELGEYKFDNSDIQKEL
;
A
#
# COMPACT_ATOMS: atom_id res chain seq x y z
N GLY A 1 20.61 -8.54 2.01
CA GLY A 1 19.34 -9.13 1.57
C GLY A 1 18.86 -10.28 2.45
N ALA A 2 19.67 -11.30 2.67
CA ALA A 2 19.29 -12.48 3.46
C ALA A 2 18.97 -12.19 4.95
N MET A 3 19.59 -11.19 5.55
CA MET A 3 19.32 -10.79 6.95
C MET A 3 17.95 -10.14 7.15
N LEU A 4 17.37 -9.53 6.10
CA LEU A 4 16.07 -8.87 6.17
C LEU A 4 14.89 -9.86 6.05
N ILE A 5 15.15 -11.08 5.62
CA ILE A 5 14.14 -12.08 5.29
C ILE A 5 13.60 -12.79 6.53
N SER A 6 14.45 -12.99 7.52
CA SER A 6 14.19 -13.92 8.62
C SER A 6 13.26 -13.43 9.74
N PRO A 7 13.32 -12.17 10.25
CA PRO A 7 12.66 -11.88 11.53
C PRO A 7 11.12 -11.85 11.45
N LEU A 8 10.52 -11.49 10.30
CA LEU A 8 9.06 -11.39 10.15
C LEU A 8 8.43 -12.64 9.52
N MET A 9 9.16 -13.31 8.59
CA MET A 9 8.64 -14.47 7.88
C MET A 9 8.33 -15.63 8.81
N SER A 10 9.30 -16.03 9.66
CA SER A 10 9.15 -17.17 10.55
C SER A 10 7.97 -17.04 11.52
N PRO A 11 7.75 -15.91 12.20
CA PRO A 11 6.59 -15.75 13.08
C PRO A 11 5.24 -15.81 12.37
N ILE A 12 5.13 -15.20 11.16
CA ILE A 12 3.85 -15.17 10.44
C ILE A 12 3.49 -16.56 9.90
N VAL A 13 4.45 -17.24 9.28
CA VAL A 13 4.26 -18.62 8.83
C VAL A 13 4.02 -19.54 9.99
N GLY A 14 4.76 -19.37 11.11
CA GLY A 14 4.56 -20.10 12.35
C GLY A 14 3.15 -19.91 12.93
N ALA A 15 2.60 -18.71 12.88
CA ALA A 15 1.22 -18.45 13.31
C ALA A 15 0.20 -19.17 12.41
N GLY A 16 0.34 -19.07 11.07
CA GLY A 16 -0.54 -19.79 10.14
C GLY A 16 -0.46 -21.30 10.26
N PHE A 17 0.75 -21.83 10.49
CA PHE A 17 0.97 -23.24 10.78
C PHE A 17 0.28 -23.67 12.07
N ALA A 18 0.50 -22.93 13.17
CA ALA A 18 -0.11 -23.18 14.46
C ALA A 18 -1.63 -23.20 14.41
N LEU A 19 -2.24 -22.28 13.66
CA LEU A 19 -3.68 -22.25 13.41
C LEU A 19 -4.17 -23.53 12.70
N ALA A 20 -3.40 -24.02 11.72
CA ALA A 20 -3.78 -25.20 10.93
C ALA A 20 -3.75 -26.50 11.71
N ILE A 21 -2.78 -26.66 12.63
CA ILE A 21 -2.60 -27.86 13.47
C ILE A 21 -3.20 -27.72 14.87
N TYR A 22 -3.85 -26.60 15.18
CA TYR A 22 -4.45 -26.29 16.49
C TYR A 22 -3.45 -26.27 17.65
N ASP A 23 -2.23 -25.78 17.41
CA ASP A 23 -1.19 -25.61 18.43
C ASP A 23 -1.23 -24.20 19.02
N PHE A 24 -1.80 -24.08 20.21
CA PHE A 24 -1.92 -22.80 20.91
C PHE A 24 -0.59 -22.27 21.44
N GLU A 25 0.33 -23.14 21.86
CA GLU A 25 1.64 -22.72 22.38
C GLU A 25 2.49 -22.13 21.27
N LEU A 26 2.52 -22.79 20.11
CA LEU A 26 3.19 -22.30 18.93
C LEU A 26 2.56 -20.99 18.45
N LEU A 27 1.22 -20.87 18.48
CA LEU A 27 0.51 -19.66 18.10
C LEU A 27 0.90 -18.48 19.00
N LYS A 28 0.89 -18.68 20.32
CA LYS A 28 1.29 -17.67 21.30
C LYS A 28 2.75 -17.24 21.11
N LYS A 29 3.66 -18.19 20.92
CA LYS A 29 5.08 -17.93 20.68
C LYS A 29 5.29 -17.15 19.37
N SER A 30 4.63 -17.57 18.30
CA SER A 30 4.70 -16.93 17.00
C SER A 30 4.13 -15.50 17.04
N GLY A 31 2.99 -15.29 17.68
CA GLY A 31 2.38 -13.98 17.86
C GLY A 31 3.28 -13.03 18.68
N LYS A 32 3.87 -13.52 19.78
CA LYS A 32 4.83 -12.74 20.57
C LYS A 32 6.06 -12.35 19.75
N ASN A 33 6.63 -13.28 19.00
CA ASN A 33 7.81 -13.01 18.17
C ASN A 33 7.48 -12.04 17.02
N LEU A 34 6.29 -12.16 16.41
CA LEU A 34 5.82 -11.22 15.39
C LEU A 34 5.71 -9.81 15.95
N LEU A 35 5.08 -9.67 17.12
CA LEU A 35 4.92 -8.38 17.77
C LEU A 35 6.28 -7.73 18.10
N ILE A 36 7.20 -8.49 18.68
CA ILE A 36 8.55 -8.01 19.00
C ILE A 36 9.28 -7.60 17.71
N ALA A 37 9.26 -8.43 16.68
CA ALA A 37 9.92 -8.14 15.41
C ALA A 37 9.32 -6.90 14.72
N THR A 38 8.00 -6.72 14.78
CA THR A 38 7.31 -5.54 14.25
C THR A 38 7.73 -4.26 14.98
N ILE A 39 7.72 -4.28 16.33
CA ILE A 39 8.12 -3.12 17.14
C ILE A 39 9.58 -2.75 16.89
N VAL A 40 10.48 -3.74 16.92
CA VAL A 40 11.92 -3.50 16.67
C VAL A 40 12.14 -2.92 15.27
N SER A 41 11.52 -3.51 14.25
CA SER A 41 11.64 -3.02 12.87
C SER A 41 11.10 -1.60 12.72
N LEU A 42 9.98 -1.29 13.36
CA LEU A 42 9.37 0.04 13.35
C LEU A 42 10.27 1.08 14.02
N VAL A 43 10.81 0.75 15.20
CA VAL A 43 11.73 1.63 15.93
C VAL A 43 13.01 1.87 15.13
N VAL A 44 13.62 0.83 14.57
CA VAL A 44 14.84 0.95 13.76
C VAL A 44 14.57 1.80 12.51
N ALA A 45 13.45 1.56 11.81
CA ALA A 45 13.07 2.38 10.66
C ALA A 45 12.84 3.85 11.05
N SER A 46 12.16 4.10 12.17
CA SER A 46 11.90 5.46 12.64
C SER A 46 13.21 6.19 13.01
N ILE A 47 14.12 5.52 13.70
CA ILE A 47 15.44 6.08 14.04
C ILE A 47 16.24 6.36 12.77
N TYR A 48 16.26 5.44 11.83
CA TYR A 48 16.96 5.61 10.56
C TYR A 48 16.49 6.87 9.81
N PHE A 49 15.16 7.03 9.63
CA PHE A 49 14.62 8.19 8.94
C PHE A 49 14.71 9.48 9.75
N PHE A 50 14.75 9.41 11.07
CA PHE A 50 14.96 10.57 11.92
C PHE A 50 16.40 11.12 11.80
N ILE A 51 17.39 10.23 11.73
CA ILE A 51 18.81 10.58 11.60
C ILE A 51 19.17 10.91 10.15
N SER A 52 18.50 10.32 9.17
CA SER A 52 18.78 10.52 7.75
C SER A 52 18.61 11.98 7.35
N PRO A 53 19.60 12.58 6.67
CA PRO A 53 19.47 13.92 6.12
C PRO A 53 18.50 13.99 4.95
N PHE A 54 18.24 12.85 4.28
CA PHE A 54 17.33 12.76 3.16
C PHE A 54 15.91 12.52 3.65
N LYS A 55 15.18 13.60 3.89
CA LYS A 55 13.75 13.57 4.31
C LYS A 55 12.78 13.63 3.13
N GLU A 56 13.30 13.50 1.91
CA GLU A 56 12.45 13.52 0.70
C GLU A 56 11.44 12.38 0.70
N THR A 57 10.19 12.72 0.47
CA THR A 57 9.11 11.76 0.31
C THR A 57 9.25 11.10 -1.05
N GLN A 58 9.93 9.99 -1.13
CA GLN A 58 10.05 9.24 -2.38
C GLN A 58 8.70 8.67 -2.79
N SER A 59 8.41 8.67 -4.09
CA SER A 59 7.18 8.09 -4.66
C SER A 59 6.93 6.65 -4.24
N GLU A 60 8.00 5.87 -4.06
CA GLU A 60 7.97 4.49 -3.58
C GLU A 60 7.41 4.36 -2.15
N LEU A 61 7.72 5.31 -1.27
CA LEU A 61 7.18 5.34 0.09
C LEU A 61 5.69 5.70 0.07
N LEU A 62 5.30 6.71 -0.75
CA LEU A 62 3.91 7.12 -0.88
C LEU A 62 3.03 6.01 -1.47
N ALA A 63 3.53 5.23 -2.42
CA ALA A 63 2.82 4.09 -2.98
C ALA A 63 2.42 3.04 -1.94
N ARG A 64 3.12 2.98 -0.79
CA ARG A 64 2.85 2.03 0.30
C ARG A 64 1.91 2.58 1.39
N THR A 65 1.47 3.82 1.27
CA THR A 65 0.53 4.43 2.24
C THR A 65 -0.94 4.14 1.90
N SER A 66 -1.23 3.63 0.71
CA SER A 66 -2.59 3.33 0.24
C SER A 66 -2.67 1.86 -0.20
N PRO A 67 -3.30 0.98 0.59
CA PRO A 67 -3.49 -0.43 0.21
C PRO A 67 -4.22 -0.58 -1.11
N ASN A 68 -3.76 -1.51 -1.93
CA ASN A 68 -4.38 -1.85 -3.20
C ASN A 68 -4.77 -3.34 -3.22
N ILE A 69 -5.77 -3.70 -4.03
CA ILE A 69 -6.15 -5.11 -4.19
C ILE A 69 -4.98 -5.98 -4.70
N TYR A 70 -4.08 -5.40 -5.47
CA TYR A 70 -2.89 -6.12 -5.95
C TYR A 70 -1.93 -6.49 -4.81
N ASP A 71 -1.79 -5.64 -3.79
CA ASP A 71 -0.97 -5.94 -2.62
C ASP A 71 -1.51 -7.15 -1.86
N VAL A 72 -2.84 -7.24 -1.73
CA VAL A 72 -3.55 -8.39 -1.14
C VAL A 72 -3.27 -9.67 -1.92
N LEU A 73 -3.39 -9.62 -3.25
CA LEU A 73 -3.13 -10.77 -4.12
C LEU A 73 -1.66 -11.20 -4.05
N ILE A 74 -0.73 -10.25 -4.06
CA ILE A 74 0.71 -10.51 -3.92
C ILE A 74 1.01 -11.16 -2.57
N ALA A 75 0.43 -10.66 -1.48
CA ALA A 75 0.61 -11.23 -0.15
C ALA A 75 0.05 -12.67 -0.06
N PHE A 76 -1.14 -12.89 -0.63
CA PHE A 76 -1.78 -14.21 -0.63
C PHE A 76 -1.00 -15.23 -1.47
N PHE A 77 -0.73 -14.94 -2.75
CA PHE A 77 -0.02 -15.86 -3.62
C PHE A 77 1.46 -15.99 -3.25
N GLY A 78 2.09 -14.90 -2.84
CA GLY A 78 3.46 -14.93 -2.29
C GLY A 78 3.56 -15.79 -1.03
N GLY A 79 2.55 -15.71 -0.16
CA GLY A 79 2.40 -16.58 1.01
C GLY A 79 2.23 -18.06 0.62
N LEU A 80 1.37 -18.37 -0.36
CA LEU A 80 1.20 -19.74 -0.87
C LEU A 80 2.53 -20.33 -1.37
N VAL A 81 3.20 -19.62 -2.27
CA VAL A 81 4.50 -20.05 -2.82
C VAL A 81 5.54 -20.19 -1.71
N GLY A 82 5.57 -19.23 -0.77
CA GLY A 82 6.49 -19.25 0.36
C GLY A 82 6.34 -20.49 1.23
N VAL A 83 5.11 -20.85 1.56
CA VAL A 83 4.83 -22.04 2.41
C VAL A 83 5.08 -23.33 1.65
N ILE A 84 4.67 -23.44 0.38
CA ILE A 84 4.97 -24.62 -0.45
C ILE A 84 6.47 -24.90 -0.49
N ALA A 85 7.29 -23.87 -0.67
CA ALA A 85 8.73 -24.02 -0.73
C ALA A 85 9.35 -24.35 0.63
N LEU A 86 8.76 -23.89 1.73
CA LEU A 86 9.20 -24.28 3.10
C LEU A 86 8.84 -25.72 3.45
N THR A 87 7.76 -26.26 2.88
CA THR A 87 7.30 -27.63 3.14
C THR A 87 7.97 -28.66 2.25
N ARG A 88 8.72 -28.26 1.22
CA ARG A 88 9.48 -29.17 0.38
C ARG A 88 10.79 -29.62 1.05
N VAL A 89 11.21 -30.84 0.73
CA VAL A 89 12.38 -31.53 1.32
C VAL A 89 13.72 -30.90 0.90
N GLU A 90 13.77 -30.23 -0.26
CA GLU A 90 14.98 -29.57 -0.73
C GLU A 90 15.23 -28.27 0.06
N LYS A 91 16.08 -28.41 1.06
CA LYS A 91 16.53 -27.28 1.90
C LYS A 91 17.49 -26.39 1.09
N GLY A 92 17.13 -25.12 0.92
CA GLY A 92 18.11 -24.13 0.47
C GLY A 92 17.65 -23.09 -0.54
N ASN A 93 16.39 -23.05 -0.94
CA ASN A 93 15.93 -22.03 -1.85
C ASN A 93 15.46 -20.78 -1.08
N PRO A 94 16.23 -19.65 -1.09
CA PRO A 94 15.87 -18.42 -0.36
C PRO A 94 14.74 -17.62 -1.02
N ILE A 95 14.35 -17.98 -2.24
CA ILE A 95 13.36 -17.25 -3.06
C ILE A 95 12.02 -17.02 -2.32
N PRO A 96 11.42 -18.01 -1.64
CA PRO A 96 10.15 -17.84 -0.95
C PRO A 96 10.22 -16.85 0.20
N GLY A 97 11.33 -16.84 0.92
CA GLY A 97 11.57 -15.89 2.00
C GLY A 97 11.65 -14.46 1.51
N VAL A 98 12.26 -14.25 0.33
CA VAL A 98 12.31 -12.94 -0.34
C VAL A 98 10.92 -12.46 -0.70
N ALA A 99 10.07 -13.32 -1.27
CA ALA A 99 8.71 -12.96 -1.66
C ALA A 99 7.86 -12.47 -0.47
N ILE A 100 7.94 -13.14 0.67
CA ILE A 100 7.23 -12.73 1.90
C ILE A 100 7.83 -11.44 2.47
N ALA A 101 9.15 -11.32 2.49
CA ALA A 101 9.83 -10.14 3.01
C ALA A 101 9.54 -8.87 2.19
N THR A 102 9.46 -8.98 0.86
CA THR A 102 9.13 -7.86 -0.02
C THR A 102 7.69 -7.37 0.16
N ALA A 103 6.79 -8.21 0.63
CA ALA A 103 5.43 -7.81 0.97
C ALA A 103 5.33 -7.11 2.35
N LEU A 104 6.23 -7.41 3.30
CA LEU A 104 6.11 -6.98 4.69
C LEU A 104 7.02 -5.80 5.06
N MET A 105 8.27 -5.83 4.61
CA MET A 105 9.26 -4.83 5.03
C MET A 105 9.00 -3.42 4.48
N PRO A 106 8.68 -3.22 3.19
CA PRO A 106 8.46 -1.87 2.67
C PRO A 106 7.32 -1.11 3.37
N PRO A 107 6.13 -1.71 3.62
CA PRO A 107 5.08 -1.03 4.38
C PRO A 107 5.52 -0.69 5.81
N LEU A 108 6.26 -1.57 6.46
CA LEU A 108 6.73 -1.34 7.83
C LEU A 108 7.79 -0.23 7.90
N CYS A 109 8.70 -0.17 6.91
CA CYS A 109 9.65 0.94 6.77
C CYS A 109 8.91 2.27 6.50
N THR A 110 7.89 2.26 5.63
CA THR A 110 7.07 3.46 5.36
C THR A 110 6.30 3.91 6.60
N ALA A 111 5.81 2.97 7.42
CA ALA A 111 5.20 3.32 8.70
C ALA A 111 6.22 3.99 9.64
N GLY A 112 7.45 3.47 9.71
CA GLY A 112 8.55 4.09 10.46
C GLY A 112 8.90 5.48 9.95
N TYR A 113 8.90 5.69 8.64
CA TYR A 113 9.05 7.00 8.02
C TYR A 113 7.94 7.96 8.46
N GLY A 114 6.68 7.51 8.41
CA GLY A 114 5.52 8.29 8.86
C GLY A 114 5.65 8.78 10.31
N LEU A 115 6.18 7.94 11.20
CA LEU A 115 6.48 8.32 12.59
C LEU A 115 7.63 9.34 12.68
N ALA A 116 8.70 9.14 11.91
CA ALA A 116 9.88 10.00 11.93
C ALA A 116 9.59 11.44 11.49
N ILE A 117 8.67 11.63 10.52
CA ILE A 117 8.25 12.95 10.03
C ILE A 117 7.01 13.50 10.74
N GLY A 118 6.42 12.75 11.70
CA GLY A 118 5.21 13.15 12.42
C GLY A 118 3.92 13.10 11.59
N ASN A 119 3.91 12.39 10.44
CA ASN A 119 2.74 12.25 9.59
C ASN A 119 1.99 10.95 9.89
N PHE A 120 0.99 11.05 10.78
CA PHE A 120 0.19 9.90 11.19
C PHE A 120 -0.65 9.29 10.06
N SER A 121 -1.00 10.05 9.01
CA SER A 121 -1.71 9.49 7.86
C SER A 121 -0.85 8.46 7.11
N TYR A 122 0.43 8.76 6.92
CA TYR A 122 1.39 7.82 6.32
C TYR A 122 1.64 6.62 7.22
N PHE A 123 1.77 6.87 8.54
CA PHE A 123 1.92 5.78 9.50
C PHE A 123 0.77 4.79 9.45
N PHE A 124 -0.47 5.27 9.64
CA PHE A 124 -1.64 4.39 9.68
C PHE A 124 -1.91 3.71 8.35
N GLY A 125 -1.73 4.40 7.22
CA GLY A 125 -1.89 3.81 5.88
C GLY A 125 -0.92 2.66 5.62
N ALA A 126 0.36 2.88 5.89
CA ALA A 126 1.39 1.87 5.70
C ALA A 126 1.29 0.72 6.72
N PHE A 127 0.99 1.02 7.97
CA PHE A 127 0.79 0.00 9.00
C PHE A 127 -0.44 -0.86 8.73
N TYR A 128 -1.48 -0.27 8.18
CA TYR A 128 -2.66 -0.99 7.73
C TYR A 128 -2.34 -1.95 6.57
N LEU A 129 -1.57 -1.51 5.57
CA LEU A 129 -1.09 -2.38 4.50
C LEU A 129 -0.23 -3.53 5.04
N TYR A 130 0.67 -3.26 5.97
CA TYR A 130 1.46 -4.28 6.66
C TYR A 130 0.56 -5.33 7.34
N THR A 131 -0.45 -4.87 8.06
CA THR A 131 -1.39 -5.74 8.78
C THR A 131 -2.19 -6.63 7.83
N ILE A 132 -2.70 -6.07 6.74
CA ILE A 132 -3.39 -6.83 5.68
C ILE A 132 -2.46 -7.93 5.13
N ASN A 133 -1.23 -7.59 4.78
CA ASN A 133 -0.28 -8.55 4.24
C ASN A 133 0.02 -9.68 5.24
N CYS A 134 0.19 -9.35 6.54
CA CYS A 134 0.34 -10.36 7.59
C CYS A 134 -0.85 -11.33 7.62
N PHE A 135 -2.08 -10.83 7.56
CA PHE A 135 -3.27 -11.67 7.57
C PHE A 135 -3.35 -12.58 6.35
N PHE A 136 -3.12 -12.05 5.15
CA PHE A 136 -3.23 -12.87 3.94
C PHE A 136 -2.12 -13.92 3.82
N ILE A 137 -0.90 -13.63 4.27
CA ILE A 137 0.17 -14.62 4.37
C ILE A 137 -0.19 -15.70 5.41
N CYS A 138 -0.74 -15.32 6.55
CA CYS A 138 -1.18 -16.26 7.57
C CYS A 138 -2.31 -17.17 7.06
N ILE A 139 -3.31 -16.61 6.36
CA ILE A 139 -4.40 -17.36 5.73
C ILE A 139 -3.87 -18.33 4.68
N SER A 140 -2.97 -17.89 3.79
CA SER A 140 -2.38 -18.75 2.76
C SER A 140 -1.60 -19.90 3.38
N THR A 141 -0.84 -19.64 4.46
CA THR A 141 -0.15 -20.67 5.24
C THR A 141 -1.14 -21.68 5.82
N PHE A 142 -2.17 -21.20 6.48
CA PHE A 142 -3.23 -22.05 7.04
C PHE A 142 -3.85 -22.97 5.97
N LEU A 143 -4.19 -22.43 4.80
CA LEU A 143 -4.79 -23.19 3.71
C LEU A 143 -3.87 -24.30 3.20
N ILE A 144 -2.60 -24.01 2.95
CA ILE A 144 -1.62 -24.98 2.46
C ILE A 144 -1.40 -26.11 3.48
N ILE A 145 -1.19 -25.76 4.75
CA ILE A 145 -0.94 -26.75 5.80
C ILE A 145 -2.19 -27.63 6.00
N LYS A 146 -3.38 -27.04 5.90
CA LYS A 146 -4.64 -27.81 5.94
C LYS A 146 -4.80 -28.73 4.73
N TYR A 147 -4.42 -28.26 3.54
CA TYR A 147 -4.42 -29.05 2.31
C TYR A 147 -3.43 -30.23 2.39
N LEU A 148 -2.26 -30.02 2.96
CA LEU A 148 -1.23 -31.04 3.15
C LEU A 148 -1.60 -32.06 4.26
N LYS A 149 -2.74 -31.88 4.95
CA LYS A 149 -3.27 -32.79 5.97
C LYS A 149 -2.29 -33.09 7.12
N TYR A 150 -1.54 -32.07 7.58
CA TYR A 150 -0.74 -32.21 8.78
C TYR A 150 -1.61 -32.60 9.97
N GLU A 151 -1.13 -33.55 10.79
CA GLU A 151 -1.88 -34.01 11.94
C GLU A 151 -2.01 -32.91 13.01
N PRO A 152 -3.22 -32.69 13.54
CA PRO A 152 -3.43 -31.77 14.66
C PRO A 152 -2.66 -32.22 15.90
N VAL A 153 -2.16 -31.24 16.65
CA VAL A 153 -1.55 -31.50 17.96
C VAL A 153 -2.62 -32.03 18.91
N ARG A 154 -2.39 -33.27 19.45
CA ARG A 154 -3.29 -33.88 20.42
C ARG A 154 -2.89 -33.42 21.82
N SER A 155 -3.83 -32.86 22.57
CA SER A 155 -3.66 -32.58 24.00
C SER A 155 -3.97 -33.83 24.83
N LEU A 156 -3.23 -33.98 25.91
CA LEU A 156 -3.48 -35.07 26.91
C LEU A 156 -4.85 -34.94 27.59
N ASN A 157 -5.45 -33.75 27.57
CA ASN A 157 -6.76 -33.48 28.17
C ASN A 157 -7.82 -33.16 27.10
N PRO A 158 -8.81 -34.07 26.87
CA PRO A 158 -9.79 -33.91 25.79
C PRO A 158 -10.74 -32.70 25.93
N LYS A 159 -10.97 -32.23 27.18
CA LYS A 159 -11.77 -31.00 27.40
C LYS A 159 -11.01 -29.75 26.97
N PHE A 160 -9.73 -29.70 27.28
CA PHE A 160 -8.86 -28.59 26.92
C PHE A 160 -8.62 -28.54 25.41
N GLU A 161 -8.47 -29.70 24.76
CA GLU A 161 -8.38 -29.80 23.30
C GLU A 161 -9.59 -29.21 22.59
N LYS A 162 -10.81 -29.51 23.06
CA LYS A 162 -12.03 -28.90 22.48
C LYS A 162 -12.04 -27.39 22.65
N GLN A 163 -11.68 -26.86 23.80
CA GLN A 163 -11.63 -25.38 24.02
C GLN A 163 -10.61 -24.71 23.12
N ILE A 164 -9.42 -25.28 22.97
CA ILE A 164 -8.39 -24.76 22.05
C ILE A 164 -8.90 -24.78 20.62
N ARG A 165 -9.50 -25.87 20.16
CA ARG A 165 -10.04 -26.01 18.82
C ARG A 165 -11.11 -24.95 18.54
N TYR A 166 -12.06 -24.75 19.45
CA TYR A 166 -13.08 -23.70 19.30
C TYR A 166 -12.49 -22.30 19.35
N GLY A 167 -11.54 -22.03 20.23
CA GLY A 167 -10.83 -20.75 20.32
C GLY A 167 -10.08 -20.41 19.04
N ILE A 168 -9.32 -21.37 18.51
CA ILE A 168 -8.58 -21.18 17.25
C ILE A 168 -9.54 -21.03 16.06
N THR A 169 -10.60 -21.85 15.99
CA THR A 169 -11.60 -21.73 14.91
C THR A 169 -12.29 -20.37 14.97
N SER A 170 -12.65 -19.88 16.15
CA SER A 170 -13.19 -18.53 16.32
C SER A 170 -12.21 -17.45 15.87
N LEU A 171 -10.94 -17.58 16.23
CA LEU A 171 -9.89 -16.65 15.80
C LEU A 171 -9.71 -16.63 14.27
N ILE A 172 -9.75 -17.79 13.63
CA ILE A 172 -9.69 -17.92 12.17
C ILE A 172 -10.88 -17.20 11.53
N LEU A 173 -12.10 -17.40 12.04
CA LEU A 173 -13.29 -16.73 11.52
C LEU A 173 -13.20 -15.21 11.69
N ILE A 174 -12.75 -14.73 12.86
CA ILE A 174 -12.53 -13.30 13.13
C ILE A 174 -11.49 -12.72 12.17
N MET A 175 -10.50 -13.50 11.76
CA MET A 175 -9.47 -13.08 10.82
C MET A 175 -9.97 -13.09 9.36
N ILE A 176 -10.68 -14.13 8.96
CA ILE A 176 -11.13 -14.33 7.57
C ILE A 176 -12.22 -13.33 7.18
N ILE A 177 -13.24 -13.12 8.03
CA ILE A 177 -14.38 -12.28 7.70
C ILE A 177 -13.96 -10.83 7.38
N PRO A 178 -13.20 -10.12 8.24
CA PRO A 178 -12.72 -8.77 7.91
C PRO A 178 -11.80 -8.73 6.70
N SER A 179 -10.96 -9.76 6.49
CA SER A 179 -10.05 -9.82 5.35
C SER A 179 -10.80 -9.91 4.02
N PHE A 180 -11.84 -10.76 3.93
CA PHE A 180 -12.70 -10.83 2.76
C PHE A 180 -13.48 -9.53 2.53
N TYR A 181 -13.99 -8.92 3.60
CA TYR A 181 -14.68 -7.63 3.52
C TYR A 181 -13.75 -6.53 2.97
N LEU A 182 -12.51 -6.47 3.47
CA LEU A 182 -11.50 -5.53 2.98
C LEU A 182 -11.15 -5.77 1.53
N ALA A 183 -10.89 -7.01 1.13
CA ALA A 183 -10.59 -7.37 -0.25
C ALA A 183 -11.75 -6.99 -1.19
N TYR A 184 -12.99 -7.25 -0.77
CA TYR A 184 -14.19 -6.88 -1.51
C TYR A 184 -14.33 -5.35 -1.65
N ASN A 185 -14.08 -4.60 -0.59
CA ASN A 185 -14.14 -3.14 -0.60
C ASN A 185 -13.08 -2.54 -1.53
N LEU A 186 -11.83 -3.01 -1.43
CA LEU A 186 -10.74 -2.58 -2.31
C LEU A 186 -11.04 -2.91 -3.79
N LEU A 187 -11.64 -4.08 -4.06
CA LEU A 187 -12.04 -4.46 -5.41
C LEU A 187 -13.13 -3.52 -5.95
N ASN A 188 -14.12 -3.18 -5.12
CA ASN A 188 -15.20 -2.26 -5.50
C ASN A 188 -14.68 -0.84 -5.74
N GLU A 189 -13.77 -0.36 -4.88
CA GLU A 189 -13.10 0.92 -5.08
C GLU A 189 -12.32 0.96 -6.39
N LYS A 190 -11.58 -0.10 -6.72
CA LYS A 190 -10.84 -0.20 -7.97
C LYS A 190 -11.75 -0.25 -9.20
N LYS A 191 -12.82 -1.04 -9.14
CA LYS A 191 -13.83 -1.08 -10.22
C LYS A 191 -14.49 0.29 -10.43
N TYR A 192 -14.83 0.96 -9.34
CA TYR A 192 -15.37 2.32 -9.41
C TYR A 192 -14.37 3.29 -10.05
N ALA A 193 -13.12 3.28 -9.62
CA ALA A 193 -12.08 4.13 -10.19
C ALA A 193 -11.88 3.88 -11.71
N GLN A 194 -11.94 2.62 -12.15
CA GLN A 194 -11.87 2.28 -13.58
C GLN A 194 -13.06 2.84 -14.37
N LYS A 195 -14.29 2.73 -13.83
CA LYS A 195 -15.48 3.28 -14.46
C LYS A 195 -15.43 4.81 -14.54
N VAL A 196 -14.96 5.46 -13.48
CA VAL A 196 -14.73 6.92 -13.46
C VAL A 196 -13.71 7.32 -14.52
N GLU A 197 -12.63 6.56 -14.67
CA GLU A 197 -11.61 6.82 -15.68
C GLU A 197 -12.18 6.69 -17.12
N GLN A 198 -12.99 5.67 -17.38
CA GLN A 198 -13.69 5.50 -18.66
C GLN A 198 -14.65 6.64 -18.93
N PHE A 199 -15.42 7.07 -17.94
CA PHE A 199 -16.31 8.23 -18.05
C PHE A 199 -15.50 9.50 -18.40
N ILE A 200 -14.44 9.77 -17.67
CA ILE A 200 -13.58 10.93 -17.86
C ILE A 200 -12.93 10.92 -19.25
N SER A 201 -12.40 9.76 -19.66
CA SER A 201 -11.78 9.61 -20.97
C SER A 201 -12.78 9.85 -22.11
N ASN A 202 -13.95 9.24 -22.05
CA ASN A 202 -14.94 9.30 -23.12
C ASN A 202 -15.65 10.67 -23.20
N GLU A 203 -16.02 11.25 -22.05
CA GLU A 203 -16.80 12.49 -22.04
C GLU A 203 -15.91 13.75 -22.13
N PHE A 204 -14.65 13.67 -21.72
CA PHE A 204 -13.78 14.83 -21.67
C PHE A 204 -12.51 14.67 -22.50
N THR A 205 -11.66 13.69 -22.25
CA THR A 205 -10.35 13.59 -22.91
C THR A 205 -10.48 13.37 -24.41
N ASN A 206 -11.34 12.45 -24.83
CA ASN A 206 -11.58 12.16 -26.26
C ASN A 206 -12.29 13.32 -26.99
N ASN A 207 -12.99 14.19 -26.25
CA ASN A 207 -13.61 15.41 -26.78
C ASN A 207 -12.67 16.63 -26.77
N GLY A 208 -11.37 16.43 -26.48
CA GLY A 208 -10.36 17.48 -26.54
C GLY A 208 -10.30 18.41 -25.32
N TYR A 209 -10.95 18.07 -24.21
CA TYR A 209 -10.88 18.87 -22.98
C TYR A 209 -9.64 18.49 -22.17
N THR A 210 -8.82 19.49 -21.84
CA THR A 210 -7.66 19.31 -20.99
C THR A 210 -8.07 19.43 -19.51
N ILE A 211 -7.87 18.32 -18.77
CA ILE A 211 -8.17 18.24 -17.33
C ILE A 211 -6.92 18.67 -16.56
N ILE A 212 -7.07 19.64 -15.65
CA ILE A 212 -5.98 20.15 -14.81
C ILE A 212 -6.01 19.47 -13.44
N TYR A 213 -7.20 19.14 -12.96
CA TYR A 213 -7.40 18.54 -11.64
C TYR A 213 -8.45 17.44 -11.72
N LYS A 214 -8.16 16.32 -11.05
CA LYS A 214 -9.07 15.18 -10.92
C LYS A 214 -8.92 14.57 -9.53
N ASN A 215 -10.03 14.51 -8.80
CA ASN A 215 -10.08 13.84 -7.51
C ASN A 215 -11.37 13.01 -7.39
N THR A 216 -11.26 11.83 -6.82
CA THR A 216 -12.38 10.89 -6.69
C THR A 216 -12.57 10.49 -5.23
N LYS A 217 -13.70 10.86 -4.64
CA LYS A 217 -14.04 10.54 -3.25
C LYS A 217 -15.00 9.35 -3.21
N PHE A 218 -14.45 8.14 -3.08
CA PHE A 218 -15.22 6.90 -3.04
C PHE A 218 -16.04 6.74 -1.75
N ASN A 219 -15.48 7.18 -0.61
CA ASN A 219 -16.09 6.99 0.73
C ASN A 219 -17.11 8.07 1.11
N SER A 220 -17.40 9.03 0.23
CA SER A 220 -18.45 10.03 0.47
C SER A 220 -19.85 9.50 0.09
N ASN A 221 -20.90 10.03 0.70
CA ASN A 221 -22.28 9.70 0.34
C ASN A 221 -23.06 11.00 0.03
N PRO A 222 -23.42 11.28 -1.25
CA PRO A 222 -23.05 10.54 -2.46
C PRO A 222 -21.55 10.57 -2.74
N LYS A 223 -21.04 9.59 -3.50
CA LYS A 223 -19.67 9.60 -4.02
C LYS A 223 -19.46 10.84 -4.87
N LYS A 224 -18.22 11.36 -4.90
CA LYS A 224 -17.93 12.58 -5.65
C LYS A 224 -16.81 12.39 -6.64
N ILE A 225 -16.99 12.96 -7.83
CA ILE A 225 -15.95 13.11 -8.84
C ILE A 225 -15.73 14.62 -9.00
N GLU A 226 -14.57 15.09 -8.58
CA GLU A 226 -14.17 16.50 -8.71
C GLU A 226 -13.23 16.63 -9.89
N VAL A 227 -13.55 17.48 -10.86
CA VAL A 227 -12.71 17.75 -12.03
C VAL A 227 -12.62 19.24 -12.30
N ALA A 228 -11.47 19.68 -12.81
CA ALA A 228 -11.29 21.04 -13.29
C ALA A 228 -10.63 21.05 -14.66
N PHE A 229 -11.03 21.99 -15.51
CA PHE A 229 -10.60 22.10 -16.90
C PHE A 229 -9.84 23.39 -17.15
N LEU A 230 -8.89 23.36 -18.10
CA LEU A 230 -8.05 24.51 -18.43
C LEU A 230 -8.84 25.59 -19.18
N THR A 231 -9.64 25.19 -20.16
CA THR A 231 -10.17 26.11 -21.21
C THR A 231 -11.67 26.23 -21.20
N LYS A 232 -12.42 25.24 -20.75
CA LYS A 232 -13.88 25.24 -20.84
C LYS A 232 -14.55 25.49 -19.48
N LYS A 233 -15.51 26.42 -19.49
CA LYS A 233 -16.50 26.56 -18.40
C LYS A 233 -17.79 25.87 -18.83
N PHE A 234 -18.32 25.01 -17.95
CA PHE A 234 -19.56 24.27 -18.16
C PHE A 234 -20.74 25.01 -17.52
N ASN A 235 -21.85 25.07 -18.23
CA ASN A 235 -23.10 25.62 -17.70
C ASN A 235 -23.78 24.62 -16.77
N ALA A 236 -24.70 25.10 -15.91
CA ALA A 236 -25.44 24.25 -14.99
C ALA A 236 -26.24 23.13 -15.70
N GLU A 237 -26.75 23.39 -16.90
CA GLU A 237 -27.48 22.43 -17.73
C GLU A 237 -26.52 21.34 -18.26
N GLU A 238 -25.35 21.71 -18.76
CA GLU A 238 -24.30 20.76 -19.21
C GLU A 238 -23.87 19.85 -18.08
N ILE A 239 -23.65 20.41 -16.87
CA ILE A 239 -23.28 19.63 -15.66
C ILE A 239 -24.40 18.67 -15.29
N LYS A 240 -25.67 19.07 -15.42
CA LYS A 240 -26.83 18.22 -15.18
C LYS A 240 -26.88 17.04 -16.15
N VAL A 241 -26.67 17.31 -17.44
CA VAL A 241 -26.60 16.25 -18.48
C VAL A 241 -25.44 15.28 -18.21
N LEU A 242 -24.26 15.77 -17.85
CA LEU A 242 -23.10 14.97 -17.51
C LEU A 242 -23.37 14.09 -16.26
N ASN A 243 -24.06 14.63 -15.26
CA ASN A 243 -24.47 13.84 -14.09
C ASN A 243 -25.49 12.74 -14.44
N GLN A 244 -26.39 12.98 -15.42
CA GLN A 244 -27.29 11.92 -15.91
C GLN A 244 -26.54 10.82 -16.66
N LYS A 245 -25.51 11.18 -17.41
CA LYS A 245 -24.66 10.20 -18.13
C LYS A 245 -23.88 9.27 -17.19
N LEU A 246 -23.60 9.67 -15.93
CA LEU A 246 -22.96 8.80 -14.96
C LEU A 246 -23.68 7.45 -14.79
N VAL A 247 -25.01 7.44 -14.92
CA VAL A 247 -25.83 6.22 -14.85
C VAL A 247 -25.50 5.26 -15.97
N GLN A 248 -25.21 5.75 -17.18
CA GLN A 248 -24.84 4.94 -18.37
C GLN A 248 -23.52 4.21 -18.17
N TYR A 249 -22.62 4.77 -17.34
CA TYR A 249 -21.35 4.14 -16.97
C TYR A 249 -21.45 3.27 -15.72
N ASP A 250 -22.68 3.02 -15.24
CA ASP A 250 -22.94 2.23 -14.03
C ASP A 250 -22.22 2.81 -12.79
N ILE A 251 -22.18 4.17 -12.72
CA ILE A 251 -21.65 4.94 -11.60
C ILE A 251 -22.84 5.57 -10.85
N SER A 252 -23.64 4.70 -10.23
CA SER A 252 -24.79 5.11 -9.44
C SER A 252 -24.34 5.78 -8.12
N ASN A 253 -25.20 6.66 -7.57
CA ASN A 253 -24.93 7.38 -6.32
C ASN A 253 -23.64 8.22 -6.34
N THR A 254 -23.36 8.85 -7.50
CA THR A 254 -22.18 9.68 -7.67
C THR A 254 -22.57 11.04 -8.21
N LYS A 255 -21.94 12.09 -7.71
CA LYS A 255 -22.11 13.47 -8.15
C LYS A 255 -20.84 13.98 -8.79
N LEU A 256 -20.96 14.47 -10.01
CA LEU A 256 -19.90 15.19 -10.70
C LEU A 256 -19.91 16.66 -10.25
N GLU A 257 -18.80 17.11 -9.69
CA GLU A 257 -18.58 18.50 -9.29
C GLU A 257 -17.45 19.07 -10.18
N ILE A 258 -17.80 20.05 -11.02
CA ILE A 258 -16.82 20.73 -11.88
C ILE A 258 -16.39 22.02 -11.18
N LYS A 259 -15.12 22.07 -10.79
CA LYS A 259 -14.53 23.24 -10.13
C LYS A 259 -14.15 24.27 -11.17
N GLN A 260 -14.77 25.44 -11.12
CA GLN A 260 -14.61 26.49 -12.12
C GLN A 260 -14.19 27.83 -11.50
N ASP A 261 -14.23 27.97 -10.18
CA ASP A 261 -13.78 29.16 -9.49
C ASP A 261 -12.27 29.18 -9.30
N VAL A 262 -11.65 30.26 -9.79
CA VAL A 262 -10.20 30.45 -9.75
C VAL A 262 -9.64 30.45 -8.31
N LYS A 263 -10.44 30.86 -7.32
CA LYS A 263 -10.03 30.89 -5.92
C LYS A 263 -9.96 29.49 -5.30
N ASP A 264 -10.95 28.65 -5.58
CA ASP A 264 -10.98 27.26 -5.09
C ASP A 264 -9.90 26.42 -5.78
N LEU A 265 -9.74 26.62 -7.09
CA LEU A 265 -8.72 25.96 -7.88
C LEU A 265 -7.31 26.35 -7.44
N LYS A 266 -7.09 27.65 -7.16
CA LYS A 266 -5.79 28.17 -6.71
C LYS A 266 -5.39 27.60 -5.36
N SER A 267 -6.32 27.49 -4.40
CA SER A 267 -6.05 26.95 -3.08
C SER A 267 -5.76 25.43 -3.13
N GLU A 268 -6.45 24.68 -3.97
CA GLU A 268 -6.23 23.24 -4.13
C GLU A 268 -4.98 22.91 -4.94
N ILE A 269 -4.77 23.61 -6.06
CA ILE A 269 -3.52 23.49 -6.83
C ILE A 269 -2.31 23.91 -5.98
N LEU A 270 -2.43 24.98 -5.18
CA LEU A 270 -1.37 25.36 -4.24
C LEU A 270 -1.16 24.32 -3.14
N ASN A 271 -2.22 23.67 -2.64
CA ASN A 271 -2.10 22.60 -1.68
C ASN A 271 -1.50 21.33 -2.31
N GLU A 272 -1.87 21.02 -3.54
CA GLU A 272 -1.32 19.89 -4.28
C GLU A 272 0.10 20.16 -4.76
N LEU A 273 0.40 21.38 -5.23
CA LEU A 273 1.75 21.85 -5.51
C LEU A 273 2.59 21.98 -4.23
N ASN A 274 2.05 22.42 -3.10
CA ASN A 274 2.79 22.42 -1.84
C ASN A 274 3.04 21.01 -1.32
N ASN A 275 2.14 20.07 -1.59
CA ASN A 275 2.38 18.65 -1.32
C ASN A 275 3.37 18.02 -2.31
N GLN A 276 3.39 18.49 -3.56
CA GLN A 276 4.38 18.10 -4.58
C GLN A 276 5.65 18.97 -4.53
N ASN A 277 5.57 20.25 -4.21
CA ASN A 277 6.70 21.19 -4.15
C ASN A 277 7.58 21.04 -2.91
N LYS A 278 7.13 20.35 -1.86
CA LYS A 278 8.12 19.79 -0.94
C LYS A 278 9.08 18.83 -1.66
N ASN A 279 8.64 18.22 -2.76
CA ASN A 279 9.46 17.34 -3.61
C ASN A 279 10.16 18.05 -4.79
N LEU A 280 9.62 19.17 -5.28
CA LEU A 280 10.15 19.90 -6.44
C LEU A 280 11.19 20.94 -6.01
N SER A 281 11.00 21.61 -4.89
CA SER A 281 11.96 22.61 -4.38
C SER A 281 13.36 22.01 -4.14
N GLU A 282 13.44 20.77 -3.69
CA GLU A 282 14.72 20.07 -3.48
C GLU A 282 15.32 19.57 -4.80
N LYS A 283 14.49 19.16 -5.76
CA LYS A 283 14.95 18.82 -7.13
C LYS A 283 15.43 20.04 -7.89
N ASP A 284 14.74 21.17 -7.76
CA ASP A 284 15.16 22.42 -8.41
C ASP A 284 16.43 22.97 -7.80
N VAL A 285 16.62 22.84 -6.49
CA VAL A 285 17.90 23.16 -5.82
C VAL A 285 19.00 22.21 -6.29
N LEU A 286 18.72 20.91 -6.42
CA LEU A 286 19.69 19.93 -6.91
C LEU A 286 20.02 20.16 -8.39
N ILE A 287 19.01 20.46 -9.22
CA ILE A 287 19.20 20.80 -10.65
C ILE A 287 20.02 22.10 -10.77
N ASN A 288 19.73 23.11 -9.99
CA ASN A 288 20.52 24.35 -9.98
C ASN A 288 21.95 24.13 -9.50
N ASN A 289 22.16 23.30 -8.47
CA ASN A 289 23.51 22.96 -8.01
C ASN A 289 24.28 22.17 -9.08
N LEU A 290 23.65 21.17 -9.71
CA LEU A 290 24.26 20.41 -10.80
C LEU A 290 24.50 21.25 -12.06
N GLN A 291 23.63 22.22 -12.35
CA GLN A 291 23.85 23.17 -13.46
C GLN A 291 24.99 24.13 -13.16
N ASN A 292 25.14 24.56 -11.91
CA ASN A 292 26.28 25.40 -11.49
C ASN A 292 27.60 24.62 -11.54
N GLU A 293 27.62 23.36 -11.03
CA GLU A 293 28.79 22.48 -11.18
C GLU A 293 29.13 22.22 -12.66
N LEU A 294 28.14 21.94 -13.50
CA LEU A 294 28.35 21.78 -14.95
C LEU A 294 28.85 23.09 -15.61
N GLY A 295 28.43 24.23 -15.10
CA GLY A 295 28.92 25.54 -15.50
C GLY A 295 30.39 25.73 -15.17
N GLU A 296 30.83 25.37 -13.98
CA GLU A 296 32.23 25.38 -13.55
C GLU A 296 33.11 24.45 -14.40
N TYR A 297 32.65 23.21 -14.65
CA TYR A 297 33.35 22.28 -15.54
C TYR A 297 33.43 22.76 -17.00
N LYS A 298 32.44 23.51 -17.49
CA LYS A 298 32.49 24.11 -18.85
C LYS A 298 33.47 25.28 -18.94
N PHE A 299 33.64 26.06 -17.89
CA PHE A 299 34.63 27.14 -17.85
C PHE A 299 36.05 26.59 -17.86
N ASP A 300 36.33 25.53 -17.10
CA ASP A 300 37.64 24.90 -17.01
C ASP A 300 38.09 24.29 -18.38
N ASN A 301 37.14 23.75 -19.16
CA ASN A 301 37.43 23.23 -20.50
C ASN A 301 37.65 24.32 -21.56
N SER A 302 37.14 25.54 -21.37
CA SER A 302 37.35 26.63 -22.32
C SER A 302 38.72 27.29 -22.17
N ASP A 303 39.32 27.20 -21.01
CA ASP A 303 40.68 27.67 -20.77
C ASP A 303 41.75 26.70 -21.32
N ILE A 304 41.46 25.42 -21.30
CA ILE A 304 42.34 24.39 -21.92
C ILE A 304 42.36 24.47 -23.46
N GLN A 305 41.26 24.93 -24.09
CA GLN A 305 41.22 25.13 -25.56
C GLN A 305 41.94 26.39 -26.04
N LYS A 306 42.34 27.30 -25.14
CA LYS A 306 43.16 28.47 -25.51
C LYS A 306 44.66 28.29 -25.39
N GLU A 307 45.06 27.17 -24.77
CA GLU A 307 46.49 26.82 -24.63
C GLU A 307 46.96 25.74 -25.64
N LEU A 308 46.08 25.22 -26.48
CA LEU A 308 46.37 24.37 -27.64
C LEU A 308 46.21 25.17 -28.92
#